data_ed19b790d290273df1167363826f5dc9
#
_entry.id   ed19b790d290273df1167363826f5dc9
#
_cell.length_a   1.000
_cell.length_b   1.000
_cell.length_c   1.000
_cell.angle_alpha   90.00
_cell.angle_beta   90.00
_cell.angle_gamma   90.00
#
_symmetry.space_group_name_H-M   'P 1'
#
loop_
_entity.id
_entity.type
_entity.pdbx_description
1 polymer ?
#
loop_
_entity_poly.entity_id
_entity_poly.type
_entity_poly.pdbx_seq_one_letter_code
_entity_poly.pdbx_strand_id
1 'polypeptide(L)'
;MVNDEMLKKLKSQYIGVEVPDDEKMKLNEVLEYAKIDKKRKRKKVIIARWMISVAALLLVVIIPNTNETLASSLKNIPLVGNIFTVITVRKYDKDKNIKVNMAKVDSNGDIKNKKTVEKLNNDIKKYTNKIVNQYKADLGSSGFSDLYMDYKIVVNNDKWFTIAFTINETGASGYEFHRYYNIDKSSGKIVSLKDMFKKKSDYIKIISNDIKRQMKQQMLTKDVVYFIKDNGISTGFKEISGNQNYYINNEENIVIAFDEYEVGPGCTGAPKFVISKDKVKNILNN
;
A
#
# COMPACT_ATOMS: atom_id res chain seq x y z
N MET A 1 -41.62 42.03 -33.77
CA MET A 1 -42.49 41.22 -32.94
C MET A 1 -42.56 39.84 -33.57
N VAL A 2 -41.93 38.84 -32.97
CA VAL A 2 -42.08 37.44 -33.40
C VAL A 2 -43.45 36.99 -32.95
N ASN A 3 -44.30 36.58 -33.93
CA ASN A 3 -45.69 36.24 -33.72
C ASN A 3 -45.79 34.99 -32.79
N ASP A 4 -46.49 35.10 -31.65
CA ASP A 4 -46.63 34.05 -30.65
C ASP A 4 -47.25 32.76 -31.21
N GLU A 5 -48.11 32.90 -32.28
CA GLU A 5 -48.63 31.74 -33.01
C GLU A 5 -47.58 30.98 -33.82
N MET A 6 -46.59 31.68 -34.39
CA MET A 6 -45.52 31.06 -35.14
C MET A 6 -44.58 30.30 -34.20
N LEU A 7 -44.32 30.85 -33.00
CA LEU A 7 -43.56 30.16 -31.97
C LEU A 7 -44.28 28.92 -31.43
N LYS A 8 -45.61 28.98 -31.23
CA LYS A 8 -46.42 27.81 -30.84
C LYS A 8 -46.42 26.75 -31.92
N LYS A 9 -46.49 27.11 -33.19
CA LYS A 9 -46.48 26.20 -34.34
C LYS A 9 -45.10 25.51 -34.47
N LEU A 10 -44.02 26.29 -34.34
CA LEU A 10 -42.63 25.74 -34.33
C LEU A 10 -42.42 24.81 -33.16
N LYS A 11 -42.92 25.16 -31.95
CA LYS A 11 -42.81 24.35 -30.78
C LYS A 11 -43.57 23.04 -30.90
N SER A 12 -44.79 23.05 -31.51
CA SER A 12 -45.54 21.80 -31.73
C SER A 12 -44.90 20.90 -32.78
N GLN A 13 -44.28 21.49 -33.83
CA GLN A 13 -43.52 20.71 -34.81
C GLN A 13 -42.24 20.08 -34.20
N TYR A 14 -41.56 20.81 -33.30
CA TYR A 14 -40.37 20.34 -32.66
C TYR A 14 -40.65 19.22 -31.63
N ILE A 15 -41.78 19.30 -30.90
CA ILE A 15 -42.21 18.28 -29.93
C ILE A 15 -42.75 17.02 -30.64
N GLY A 16 -43.23 17.16 -31.88
CA GLY A 16 -43.75 16.04 -32.67
C GLY A 16 -42.70 15.25 -33.45
N VAL A 17 -41.42 15.63 -33.38
CA VAL A 17 -40.33 14.84 -33.99
C VAL A 17 -40.04 13.62 -33.11
N GLU A 18 -40.34 12.44 -33.61
CA GLU A 18 -39.96 11.20 -32.95
C GLU A 18 -38.43 11.09 -32.90
N VAL A 19 -37.87 11.04 -31.71
CA VAL A 19 -36.44 10.79 -31.53
C VAL A 19 -36.13 9.35 -31.95
N PRO A 20 -35.21 9.13 -32.88
CA PRO A 20 -34.81 7.77 -33.29
C PRO A 20 -34.41 6.90 -32.10
N ASP A 21 -34.69 5.62 -32.15
CA ASP A 21 -34.46 4.71 -31.03
C ASP A 21 -32.98 4.55 -30.67
N ASP A 22 -32.09 4.71 -31.64
CA ASP A 22 -30.62 4.74 -31.41
C ASP A 22 -30.17 5.96 -30.62
N GLU A 23 -30.82 7.12 -30.80
CA GLU A 23 -30.54 8.30 -30.00
C GLU A 23 -31.12 8.20 -28.59
N LYS A 24 -32.30 7.58 -28.44
CA LYS A 24 -32.87 7.25 -27.11
C LYS A 24 -31.96 6.28 -26.35
N MET A 25 -31.39 5.28 -27.04
CA MET A 25 -30.43 4.35 -26.43
C MET A 25 -29.16 5.07 -25.97
N LYS A 26 -28.57 5.92 -26.82
CA LYS A 26 -27.39 6.72 -26.45
C LYS A 26 -27.68 7.66 -25.26
N LEU A 27 -28.86 8.30 -25.24
CA LEU A 27 -29.28 9.15 -24.12
C LEU A 27 -29.41 8.35 -22.82
N ASN A 28 -30.02 7.17 -22.87
CA ASN A 28 -30.14 6.29 -21.72
C ASN A 28 -28.78 5.82 -21.21
N GLU A 29 -27.87 5.49 -22.12
CA GLU A 29 -26.50 5.12 -21.76
C GLU A 29 -25.76 6.26 -21.03
N VAL A 30 -25.85 7.49 -21.57
CA VAL A 30 -25.27 8.69 -20.93
C VAL A 30 -25.91 8.97 -19.56
N LEU A 31 -27.21 8.76 -19.41
CA LEU A 31 -27.90 8.91 -18.13
C LEU A 31 -27.49 7.85 -17.10
N GLU A 32 -27.26 6.60 -17.52
CA GLU A 32 -26.72 5.56 -16.67
C GLU A 32 -25.27 5.86 -16.24
N TYR A 33 -24.41 6.33 -17.16
CA TYR A 33 -23.07 6.80 -16.80
C TYR A 33 -23.12 7.96 -15.81
N ALA A 34 -24.01 8.93 -16.00
CA ALA A 34 -24.20 10.06 -15.07
C ALA A 34 -24.68 9.61 -13.68
N LYS A 35 -25.57 8.61 -13.60
CA LYS A 35 -26.01 8.01 -12.34
C LYS A 35 -24.88 7.29 -11.63
N ILE A 36 -24.05 6.54 -12.36
CA ILE A 36 -22.86 5.84 -11.83
C ILE A 36 -21.83 6.86 -11.32
N ASP A 37 -21.58 7.94 -12.06
CA ASP A 37 -20.64 8.99 -11.65
C ASP A 37 -21.14 9.74 -10.41
N LYS A 38 -22.45 10.03 -10.32
CA LYS A 38 -23.08 10.62 -9.13
C LYS A 38 -22.98 9.70 -7.91
N LYS A 39 -23.15 8.37 -8.09
CA LYS A 39 -22.90 7.37 -7.02
C LYS A 39 -21.44 7.32 -6.61
N ARG A 40 -20.51 7.39 -7.57
CA ARG A 40 -19.06 7.44 -7.30
C ARG A 40 -18.68 8.71 -6.53
N LYS A 41 -19.18 9.87 -6.93
CA LYS A 41 -18.93 11.14 -6.22
C LYS A 41 -19.49 11.12 -4.80
N ARG A 42 -20.71 10.58 -4.57
CA ARG A 42 -21.27 10.39 -3.23
C ARG A 42 -20.42 9.44 -2.37
N LYS A 43 -19.96 8.31 -2.92
CA LYS A 43 -19.05 7.40 -2.22
C LYS A 43 -17.72 8.09 -1.88
N LYS A 44 -17.14 8.88 -2.79
CA LYS A 44 -15.93 9.66 -2.53
C LYS A 44 -16.11 10.68 -1.39
N VAL A 45 -17.26 11.34 -1.30
CA VAL A 45 -17.57 12.29 -0.21
C VAL A 45 -17.75 11.56 1.12
N ILE A 46 -18.40 10.39 1.13
CA ILE A 46 -18.54 9.57 2.33
C ILE A 46 -17.19 9.05 2.78
N ILE A 47 -16.37 8.51 1.85
CA ILE A 47 -15.00 8.07 2.12
C ILE A 47 -14.14 9.23 2.61
N ALA A 48 -14.26 10.43 2.01
CA ALA A 48 -13.54 11.62 2.47
C ALA A 48 -13.95 12.03 3.90
N ARG A 49 -15.23 11.92 4.27
CA ARG A 49 -15.70 12.18 5.65
C ARG A 49 -15.19 11.12 6.64
N TRP A 50 -15.12 9.86 6.23
CA TRP A 50 -14.50 8.80 7.02
C TRP A 50 -12.98 8.97 7.11
N MET A 51 -12.31 9.43 6.03
CA MET A 51 -10.89 9.75 6.06
C MET A 51 -10.54 10.94 6.97
N ILE A 52 -11.45 11.91 7.14
CA ILE A 52 -11.25 13.03 8.09
C ILE A 52 -11.27 12.50 9.54
N SER A 53 -12.14 11.55 9.87
CA SER A 53 -12.15 10.92 11.19
C SER A 53 -10.96 9.99 11.42
N VAL A 54 -10.48 9.30 10.38
CA VAL A 54 -9.23 8.51 10.41
C VAL A 54 -8.00 9.43 10.43
N ALA A 55 -8.04 10.58 9.75
CA ALA A 55 -6.97 11.58 9.81
C ALA A 55 -6.86 12.22 11.21
N ALA A 56 -7.96 12.41 11.92
CA ALA A 56 -7.95 12.87 13.31
C ALA A 56 -7.34 11.82 14.25
N LEU A 57 -7.59 10.52 14.03
CA LEU A 57 -6.94 9.42 14.74
C LEU A 57 -5.46 9.29 14.36
N LEU A 58 -5.11 9.50 13.08
CA LEU A 58 -3.71 9.53 12.61
C LEU A 58 -2.94 10.74 13.15
N LEU A 59 -3.59 11.90 13.34
CA LEU A 59 -2.96 13.05 13.97
C LEU A 59 -2.56 12.75 15.41
N VAL A 60 -3.34 11.97 16.15
CA VAL A 60 -2.98 11.52 17.52
C VAL A 60 -1.74 10.61 17.52
N VAL A 61 -1.48 9.89 16.41
CA VAL A 61 -0.30 9.01 16.26
C VAL A 61 0.89 9.73 15.61
N ILE A 62 0.66 10.70 14.71
CA ILE A 62 1.70 11.42 13.96
C ILE A 62 2.26 12.61 14.73
N ILE A 63 1.42 13.37 15.46
CA ILE A 63 1.85 14.54 16.25
C ILE A 63 2.94 14.19 17.28
N PRO A 64 2.89 13.06 18.01
CA PRO A 64 3.98 12.65 18.90
C PRO A 64 5.30 12.37 18.19
N ASN A 65 5.24 11.98 16.90
CA ASN A 65 6.43 11.65 16.11
C ASN A 65 7.16 12.89 15.55
N THR A 66 6.51 14.05 15.57
CA THR A 66 7.10 15.30 15.02
C THR A 66 7.64 16.24 16.09
N ASN A 67 7.34 16.00 17.36
CA ASN A 67 7.76 16.89 18.44
C ASN A 67 8.00 16.09 19.76
N GLU A 68 9.26 16.05 20.23
CA GLU A 68 9.64 15.28 21.43
C GLU A 68 8.84 15.67 22.69
N THR A 69 8.43 16.94 22.78
CA THR A 69 7.64 17.47 23.90
C THR A 69 6.20 16.95 23.90
N LEU A 70 5.60 16.73 22.74
CA LEU A 70 4.25 16.18 22.62
C LEU A 70 4.25 14.66 22.79
N ALA A 71 5.30 13.97 22.31
CA ALA A 71 5.47 12.53 22.53
C ALA A 71 5.56 12.18 24.01
N SER A 72 6.23 13.02 24.81
CA SER A 72 6.33 12.82 26.28
C SER A 72 4.99 13.05 26.99
N SER A 73 4.17 13.98 26.51
CA SER A 73 2.85 14.27 27.10
C SER A 73 1.82 13.18 26.84
N LEU A 74 1.93 12.46 25.70
CA LEU A 74 1.02 11.34 25.35
C LEU A 74 1.38 10.03 26.03
N LYS A 75 2.61 9.88 26.55
CA LYS A 75 3.02 8.71 27.37
C LYS A 75 2.18 8.52 28.64
N ASN A 76 1.50 9.56 29.09
CA ASN A 76 0.70 9.56 30.32
C ASN A 76 -0.81 9.29 30.08
N ILE A 77 -1.22 8.93 28.87
CA ILE A 77 -2.62 8.56 28.59
C ILE A 77 -2.81 7.07 28.89
N PRO A 78 -3.64 6.70 29.89
CA PRO A 78 -3.76 5.31 30.35
C PRO A 78 -4.30 4.31 29.32
N LEU A 79 -4.80 4.78 28.16
CA LEU A 79 -5.38 3.97 27.10
C LEU A 79 -4.36 3.43 26.08
N VAL A 80 -3.08 3.78 26.20
CA VAL A 80 -2.04 3.45 25.23
C VAL A 80 -1.06 2.42 25.80
N GLY A 81 -1.58 1.35 26.41
CA GLY A 81 -0.78 0.22 26.87
C GLY A 81 -0.16 -0.54 25.69
N ASN A 82 1.15 -0.84 25.77
CA ASN A 82 1.91 -1.70 24.84
C ASN A 82 1.99 -1.25 23.36
N ILE A 83 1.88 0.02 23.07
CA ILE A 83 2.06 0.55 21.71
C ILE A 83 3.55 0.80 21.48
N PHE A 84 4.14 0.15 20.47
CA PHE A 84 5.43 0.55 19.96
C PHE A 84 5.34 1.97 19.38
N THR A 85 6.27 2.85 19.77
CA THR A 85 6.41 4.16 19.15
C THR A 85 7.53 4.14 18.14
N VAL A 86 7.40 4.97 17.12
CA VAL A 86 8.43 5.13 16.09
C VAL A 86 8.75 6.59 15.96
N ILE A 87 10.03 6.93 16.06
CA ILE A 87 10.53 8.28 15.88
C ILE A 87 11.52 8.32 14.73
N THR A 88 11.57 9.46 14.03
CA THR A 88 12.62 9.71 13.04
C THR A 88 13.86 10.22 13.77
N VAL A 89 14.97 9.44 13.72
CA VAL A 89 16.23 9.79 14.40
C VAL A 89 17.28 10.38 13.47
N ARG A 90 17.12 10.24 12.17
CA ARG A 90 18.09 10.72 11.20
C ARG A 90 17.43 11.05 9.88
N LYS A 91 17.70 12.27 9.37
CA LYS A 91 17.40 12.66 8.00
C LYS A 91 18.73 12.77 7.26
N TYR A 92 18.87 12.03 6.17
CA TYR A 92 19.91 12.31 5.21
C TYR A 92 19.39 13.40 4.28
N ASP A 93 19.84 14.62 4.48
CA ASP A 93 19.46 15.78 3.65
C ASP A 93 20.74 16.57 3.28
N LYS A 94 21.85 15.85 3.08
CA LYS A 94 23.15 16.49 2.79
C LYS A 94 23.30 16.89 1.33
N ASP A 95 22.67 16.13 0.43
CA ASP A 95 22.64 16.44 -0.99
C ASP A 95 21.19 16.63 -1.38
N LYS A 96 20.87 17.63 -2.19
CA LYS A 96 19.49 17.96 -2.60
C LYS A 96 18.70 16.74 -3.13
N ASN A 97 19.41 15.66 -3.47
CA ASN A 97 18.91 14.47 -4.13
C ASN A 97 18.74 13.25 -3.20
N ILE A 98 19.08 13.34 -1.90
CA ILE A 98 18.95 12.24 -0.94
C ILE A 98 18.06 12.68 0.22
N LYS A 99 16.83 12.16 0.26
CA LYS A 99 15.89 12.37 1.36
C LYS A 99 15.57 11.03 2.02
N VAL A 100 16.18 10.78 3.17
CA VAL A 100 16.02 9.50 3.89
C VAL A 100 15.59 9.75 5.32
N ASN A 101 14.43 9.28 5.67
CA ASN A 101 13.90 9.23 7.02
C ASN A 101 14.24 7.88 7.66
N MET A 102 15.14 7.87 8.64
CA MET A 102 15.47 6.64 9.36
C MET A 102 14.60 6.53 10.61
N ALA A 103 13.86 5.42 10.71
CA ALA A 103 13.03 5.11 11.86
C ALA A 103 13.85 4.55 13.02
N LYS A 104 13.44 4.89 14.24
CA LYS A 104 13.82 4.18 15.46
C LYS A 104 12.55 3.75 16.19
N VAL A 105 12.42 2.47 16.43
CA VAL A 105 11.30 1.89 17.19
C VAL A 105 11.65 1.87 18.67
N ASP A 106 10.66 2.13 19.52
CA ASP A 106 10.76 2.02 20.98
C ASP A 106 9.64 1.09 21.48
N SER A 107 9.97 0.20 22.41
CA SER A 107 9.01 -0.71 23.03
C SER A 107 8.25 -0.11 24.21
N ASN A 108 8.44 1.18 24.50
CA ASN A 108 7.79 1.90 25.59
C ASN A 108 7.92 1.22 26.98
N GLY A 109 9.09 0.65 27.24
CA GLY A 109 9.36 -0.03 28.53
C GLY A 109 8.93 -1.49 28.57
N ASP A 110 8.41 -2.06 27.50
CA ASP A 110 8.17 -3.50 27.42
C ASP A 110 9.49 -4.27 27.34
N ILE A 111 9.88 -4.82 28.49
CA ILE A 111 11.15 -5.55 28.68
C ILE A 111 11.22 -6.78 27.79
N LYS A 112 10.09 -7.46 27.57
CA LYS A 112 10.01 -8.67 26.73
C LYS A 112 10.42 -8.39 25.29
N ASN A 113 10.02 -7.25 24.76
CA ASN A 113 10.28 -6.87 23.39
C ASN A 113 11.56 -6.03 23.18
N LYS A 114 12.22 -5.60 24.28
CA LYS A 114 13.39 -4.72 24.24
C LYS A 114 14.50 -5.25 23.31
N LYS A 115 14.93 -6.50 23.51
CA LYS A 115 16.00 -7.14 22.71
C LYS A 115 15.63 -7.23 21.22
N THR A 116 14.37 -7.50 20.92
CA THR A 116 13.85 -7.57 19.54
C THR A 116 13.83 -6.19 18.89
N VAL A 117 13.40 -5.17 19.61
CA VAL A 117 13.41 -3.79 19.14
C VAL A 117 14.83 -3.29 18.90
N GLU A 118 15.79 -3.61 19.77
CA GLU A 118 17.21 -3.30 19.55
C GLU A 118 17.75 -3.98 18.27
N LYS A 119 17.43 -5.26 18.06
CA LYS A 119 17.78 -5.98 16.82
C LYS A 119 17.14 -5.33 15.60
N LEU A 120 15.84 -5.01 15.67
CA LEU A 120 15.11 -4.33 14.59
C LEU A 120 15.77 -2.99 14.23
N ASN A 121 16.08 -2.16 15.24
CA ASN A 121 16.73 -0.86 15.03
C ASN A 121 18.12 -1.01 14.37
N ASN A 122 18.87 -2.03 14.75
CA ASN A 122 20.14 -2.33 14.10
C ASN A 122 19.97 -2.77 12.65
N ASP A 123 18.96 -3.59 12.36
CA ASP A 123 18.66 -4.04 11.00
C ASP A 123 18.17 -2.88 10.13
N ILE A 124 17.30 -2.02 10.65
CA ILE A 124 16.85 -0.78 9.97
C ILE A 124 18.06 0.10 9.64
N LYS A 125 18.95 0.35 10.61
CA LYS A 125 20.16 1.16 10.40
C LYS A 125 21.06 0.57 9.33
N LYS A 126 21.32 -0.75 9.37
CA LYS A 126 22.16 -1.44 8.38
C LYS A 126 21.52 -1.36 7.00
N TYR A 127 20.21 -1.61 6.90
CA TYR A 127 19.47 -1.55 5.65
C TYR A 127 19.50 -0.15 5.05
N THR A 128 19.17 0.88 5.85
CA THR A 128 19.21 2.28 5.42
C THR A 128 20.59 2.69 4.91
N ASN A 129 21.65 2.35 5.67
CA ASN A 129 23.02 2.65 5.24
C ASN A 129 23.38 1.92 3.94
N LYS A 130 22.95 0.66 3.77
CA LYS A 130 23.17 -0.09 2.53
C LYS A 130 22.53 0.62 1.34
N ILE A 131 21.26 1.02 1.43
CA ILE A 131 20.54 1.72 0.35
C ILE A 131 21.27 3.03 0.00
N VAL A 132 21.59 3.86 0.99
CA VAL A 132 22.29 5.14 0.77
C VAL A 132 23.65 4.93 0.12
N ASN A 133 24.40 3.91 0.55
CA ASN A 133 25.74 3.64 -0.01
C ASN A 133 25.66 3.09 -1.44
N GLN A 134 24.68 2.21 -1.72
CA GLN A 134 24.43 1.71 -3.09
C GLN A 134 24.06 2.87 -4.01
N TYR A 135 23.08 3.68 -3.63
CA TYR A 135 22.70 4.86 -4.39
C TYR A 135 23.89 5.79 -4.68
N LYS A 136 24.76 6.07 -3.69
CA LYS A 136 25.96 6.89 -3.88
C LYS A 136 26.99 6.26 -4.82
N ALA A 137 27.13 4.95 -4.80
CA ALA A 137 28.01 4.23 -5.72
C ALA A 137 27.49 4.29 -7.17
N ASP A 138 26.16 4.26 -7.33
CA ASP A 138 25.49 4.22 -8.62
C ASP A 138 25.27 5.60 -9.24
N LEU A 139 25.37 6.70 -8.45
CA LEU A 139 25.17 8.08 -8.89
C LEU A 139 26.00 8.49 -10.12
N GLY A 140 27.12 7.80 -10.40
CA GLY A 140 27.98 8.07 -11.55
C GLY A 140 27.69 7.20 -12.78
N SER A 141 26.95 6.10 -12.64
CA SER A 141 26.84 5.06 -13.68
C SER A 141 25.39 4.74 -14.11
N SER A 142 24.40 4.94 -13.25
CA SER A 142 23.02 4.47 -13.46
C SER A 142 22.04 5.56 -13.90
N GLY A 143 22.42 6.84 -13.90
CA GLY A 143 21.55 7.95 -14.26
C GLY A 143 20.43 8.24 -13.26
N PHE A 144 20.49 7.67 -12.06
CA PHE A 144 19.56 8.03 -10.97
C PHE A 144 19.84 9.44 -10.46
N SER A 145 18.79 10.23 -10.27
CA SER A 145 18.88 11.63 -9.84
C SER A 145 18.50 11.84 -8.38
N ASP A 146 17.56 11.04 -7.85
CA ASP A 146 17.03 11.22 -6.50
C ASP A 146 16.80 9.90 -5.78
N LEU A 147 17.08 9.87 -4.46
CA LEU A 147 16.73 8.82 -3.54
C LEU A 147 15.77 9.37 -2.47
N TYR A 148 14.59 8.80 -2.41
CA TYR A 148 13.64 9.07 -1.34
C TYR A 148 13.35 7.79 -0.56
N MET A 149 13.47 7.83 0.76
CA MET A 149 13.12 6.73 1.64
C MET A 149 12.30 7.26 2.81
N ASP A 150 11.13 6.65 3.01
CA ASP A 150 10.26 6.97 4.14
C ASP A 150 9.70 5.69 4.76
N TYR A 151 9.03 5.82 5.91
CA TYR A 151 8.45 4.69 6.60
C TYR A 151 7.05 5.00 7.09
N LYS A 152 6.27 3.94 7.30
CA LYS A 152 4.96 4.01 7.97
C LYS A 152 4.73 2.81 8.87
N ILE A 153 3.95 3.01 9.93
CA ILE A 153 3.39 1.92 10.72
C ILE A 153 2.19 1.39 9.96
N VAL A 154 2.23 0.13 9.55
CA VAL A 154 1.16 -0.53 8.80
C VAL A 154 0.16 -1.17 9.74
N VAL A 155 0.66 -1.82 10.79
CA VAL A 155 -0.13 -2.48 11.82
C VAL A 155 0.51 -2.22 13.19
N ASN A 156 -0.31 -1.90 14.17
CA ASN A 156 0.10 -1.81 15.57
C ASN A 156 -1.09 -2.17 16.48
N ASN A 157 -1.39 -3.45 16.56
CA ASN A 157 -2.44 -4.02 17.40
C ASN A 157 -1.83 -4.86 18.55
N ASP A 158 -2.65 -5.55 19.32
CA ASP A 158 -2.18 -6.33 20.48
C ASP A 158 -1.22 -7.45 20.11
N LYS A 159 -1.36 -8.03 18.92
CA LYS A 159 -0.56 -9.18 18.45
C LYS A 159 0.59 -8.76 17.54
N TRP A 160 0.36 -7.84 16.62
CA TRP A 160 1.30 -7.50 15.56
C TRP A 160 1.75 -6.04 15.60
N PHE A 161 3.03 -5.84 15.36
CA PHE A 161 3.59 -4.57 14.97
C PHE A 161 4.29 -4.72 13.62
N THR A 162 3.90 -3.89 12.65
CA THR A 162 4.53 -3.87 11.33
C THR A 162 4.92 -2.46 10.94
N ILE A 163 6.20 -2.29 10.63
CA ILE A 163 6.73 -1.08 9.99
C ILE A 163 7.11 -1.40 8.55
N ALA A 164 6.68 -0.55 7.62
CA ALA A 164 7.02 -0.63 6.20
C ALA A 164 7.89 0.56 5.82
N PHE A 165 8.96 0.31 5.08
CA PHE A 165 9.76 1.30 4.39
C PHE A 165 9.39 1.29 2.91
N THR A 166 9.21 2.48 2.34
CA THR A 166 9.07 2.71 0.90
C THR A 166 10.31 3.43 0.43
N ILE A 167 10.95 2.90 -0.58
CA ILE A 167 12.15 3.45 -1.19
C ILE A 167 11.81 3.76 -2.64
N ASN A 168 12.08 5.00 -3.06
CA ASN A 168 11.92 5.45 -4.43
C ASN A 168 13.28 5.94 -4.93
N GLU A 169 13.75 5.32 -5.99
CA GLU A 169 14.89 5.77 -6.78
C GLU A 169 14.34 6.35 -8.07
N THR A 170 14.68 7.60 -8.37
CA THR A 170 14.22 8.29 -9.58
C THR A 170 15.40 8.58 -10.49
N GLY A 171 15.16 8.46 -11.80
CA GLY A 171 16.11 8.70 -12.85
C GLY A 171 15.37 8.94 -14.15
N ALA A 172 15.80 8.29 -15.23
CA ALA A 172 15.04 8.25 -16.48
C ALA A 172 13.68 7.54 -16.33
N SER A 173 13.61 6.58 -15.40
CA SER A 173 12.37 5.98 -14.89
C SER A 173 12.44 5.90 -13.37
N GLY A 174 11.27 5.88 -12.69
CA GLY A 174 11.20 5.62 -11.25
C GLY A 174 11.29 4.13 -10.94
N TYR A 175 11.75 3.79 -9.75
CA TYR A 175 11.70 2.44 -9.21
C TYR A 175 11.28 2.49 -7.74
N GLU A 176 10.11 1.92 -7.42
CA GLU A 176 9.60 1.82 -6.07
C GLU A 176 9.76 0.41 -5.53
N PHE A 177 10.39 0.29 -4.37
CA PHE A 177 10.51 -0.97 -3.66
C PHE A 177 10.29 -0.81 -2.17
N HIS A 178 10.03 -1.94 -1.49
CA HIS A 178 9.58 -1.95 -0.11
C HIS A 178 10.41 -2.85 0.78
N ARG A 179 10.37 -2.55 2.08
CA ARG A 179 10.87 -3.45 3.11
C ARG A 179 9.89 -3.47 4.28
N TYR A 180 9.44 -4.67 4.67
CA TYR A 180 8.56 -4.85 5.81
C TYR A 180 9.28 -5.55 6.95
N TYR A 181 9.03 -5.09 8.17
CA TYR A 181 9.44 -5.77 9.39
C TYR A 181 8.20 -6.05 10.22
N ASN A 182 7.96 -7.32 10.51
CA ASN A 182 6.82 -7.80 11.27
C ASN A 182 7.31 -8.32 12.62
N ILE A 183 6.78 -7.80 13.72
CA ILE A 183 7.03 -8.30 15.06
C ILE A 183 5.75 -8.96 15.59
N ASP A 184 5.84 -10.20 15.99
CA ASP A 184 4.84 -10.85 16.84
C ASP A 184 5.10 -10.41 18.29
N LYS A 185 4.21 -9.58 18.84
CA LYS A 185 4.33 -9.03 20.19
C LYS A 185 4.20 -10.11 21.27
N SER A 186 3.50 -11.21 20.97
CA SER A 186 3.29 -12.31 21.92
C SER A 186 4.57 -13.10 22.14
N SER A 187 5.30 -13.42 21.08
CA SER A 187 6.58 -14.12 21.13
C SER A 187 7.78 -13.16 21.27
N GLY A 188 7.60 -11.87 20.98
CA GLY A 188 8.66 -10.87 20.93
C GLY A 188 9.68 -11.16 19.83
N LYS A 189 9.28 -11.70 18.68
CA LYS A 189 10.19 -12.06 17.58
C LYS A 189 9.87 -11.28 16.30
N ILE A 190 10.92 -10.98 15.53
CA ILE A 190 10.77 -10.59 14.13
C ILE A 190 10.44 -11.87 13.37
N VAL A 191 9.32 -11.86 12.63
CA VAL A 191 8.77 -13.04 11.95
C VAL A 191 8.96 -12.87 10.44
N SER A 192 9.60 -13.83 9.79
CA SER A 192 9.66 -13.91 8.32
C SER A 192 8.43 -14.64 7.78
N LEU A 193 8.16 -14.50 6.46
CA LEU A 193 7.04 -15.21 5.82
C LEU A 193 7.12 -16.72 6.08
N LYS A 194 8.32 -17.30 5.97
CA LYS A 194 8.57 -18.72 6.22
C LYS A 194 8.21 -19.11 7.65
N ASP A 195 8.48 -18.25 8.64
CA ASP A 195 8.23 -18.54 10.04
C ASP A 195 6.73 -18.59 10.39
N MET A 196 5.88 -18.04 9.52
CA MET A 196 4.42 -18.13 9.64
C MET A 196 3.89 -19.55 9.41
N PHE A 197 4.65 -20.43 8.75
CA PHE A 197 4.17 -21.70 8.26
C PHE A 197 4.86 -22.89 8.89
N LYS A 198 4.13 -24.00 8.99
CA LYS A 198 4.66 -25.30 9.43
C LYS A 198 5.81 -25.74 8.55
N LYS A 199 6.82 -26.34 9.14
CA LYS A 199 7.95 -26.93 8.41
C LYS A 199 7.45 -27.90 7.35
N LYS A 200 8.01 -27.82 6.13
CA LYS A 200 7.65 -28.65 4.96
C LYS A 200 6.25 -28.39 4.39
N SER A 201 5.55 -27.32 4.79
CA SER A 201 4.30 -26.94 4.14
C SER A 201 4.55 -26.31 2.74
N ASP A 202 3.61 -26.53 1.82
CA ASP A 202 3.69 -26.00 0.46
C ASP A 202 3.17 -24.54 0.36
N TYR A 203 3.46 -23.70 1.38
CA TYR A 203 2.93 -22.33 1.43
C TYR A 203 3.27 -21.50 0.21
N ILE A 204 4.47 -21.66 -0.35
CA ILE A 204 4.91 -20.94 -1.57
C ILE A 204 3.93 -21.26 -2.70
N LYS A 205 3.66 -22.54 -2.96
CA LYS A 205 2.77 -22.99 -4.03
C LYS A 205 1.32 -22.53 -3.81
N ILE A 206 0.81 -22.66 -2.58
CA ILE A 206 -0.57 -22.28 -2.23
C ILE A 206 -0.77 -20.76 -2.44
N ILE A 207 0.13 -19.95 -1.89
CA ILE A 207 0.07 -18.48 -2.04
C ILE A 207 0.23 -18.07 -3.50
N SER A 208 1.21 -18.63 -4.20
CA SER A 208 1.48 -18.28 -5.61
C SER A 208 0.30 -18.61 -6.52
N ASN A 209 -0.37 -19.72 -6.30
CA ASN A 209 -1.56 -20.09 -7.06
C ASN A 209 -2.73 -19.12 -6.79
N ASP A 210 -2.91 -18.69 -5.55
CA ASP A 210 -3.93 -17.69 -5.23
C ASP A 210 -3.62 -16.34 -5.86
N ILE A 211 -2.36 -15.90 -5.81
CA ILE A 211 -1.91 -14.66 -6.47
C ILE A 211 -2.16 -14.72 -7.98
N LYS A 212 -1.79 -15.82 -8.65
CA LYS A 212 -2.06 -15.99 -10.09
C LYS A 212 -3.56 -15.89 -10.43
N ARG A 213 -4.42 -16.45 -9.58
CA ARG A 213 -5.87 -16.35 -9.72
C ARG A 213 -6.33 -14.88 -9.57
N GLN A 214 -5.82 -14.17 -8.57
CA GLN A 214 -6.13 -12.76 -8.34
C GLN A 214 -5.64 -11.88 -9.49
N MET A 215 -4.41 -12.09 -9.98
CA MET A 215 -3.86 -11.37 -11.14
C MET A 215 -4.76 -11.53 -12.37
N LYS A 216 -5.15 -12.77 -12.71
CA LYS A 216 -6.05 -13.05 -13.83
C LYS A 216 -7.38 -12.32 -13.68
N GLN A 217 -7.98 -12.35 -12.48
CA GLN A 217 -9.24 -11.67 -12.22
C GLN A 217 -9.10 -10.16 -12.30
N GLN A 218 -8.00 -9.58 -11.78
CA GLN A 218 -7.77 -8.14 -11.83
C GLN A 218 -7.55 -7.65 -13.26
N MET A 219 -6.84 -8.41 -14.11
CA MET A 219 -6.67 -8.08 -15.53
C MET A 219 -7.98 -8.07 -16.32
N LEU A 220 -9.00 -8.82 -15.87
CA LEU A 220 -10.33 -8.81 -16.49
C LEU A 220 -11.23 -7.67 -16.02
N THR A 221 -10.97 -7.13 -14.81
CA THR A 221 -11.89 -6.18 -14.13
C THR A 221 -11.28 -4.81 -13.91
N LYS A 222 -9.99 -4.65 -14.14
CA LYS A 222 -9.23 -3.42 -13.93
C LYS A 222 -8.27 -3.21 -15.10
N ASP A 223 -7.93 -1.97 -15.35
CA ASP A 223 -6.86 -1.62 -16.30
C ASP A 223 -5.49 -1.83 -15.63
N VAL A 224 -5.05 -3.09 -15.56
CA VAL A 224 -3.78 -3.51 -14.97
C VAL A 224 -3.21 -4.68 -15.76
N VAL A 225 -1.89 -4.73 -15.88
CA VAL A 225 -1.15 -5.77 -16.59
C VAL A 225 -0.22 -6.50 -15.63
N TYR A 226 -0.28 -7.85 -15.63
CA TYR A 226 0.65 -8.70 -14.90
C TYR A 226 1.41 -9.63 -15.82
N PHE A 227 2.67 -9.92 -15.51
CA PHE A 227 3.49 -10.91 -16.20
C PHE A 227 3.11 -12.31 -15.72
N ILE A 228 2.05 -12.92 -16.29
CA ILE A 228 1.58 -14.26 -15.90
C ILE A 228 2.24 -15.35 -16.75
N LYS A 229 2.53 -15.05 -18.02
CA LYS A 229 3.14 -15.98 -18.97
C LYS A 229 4.47 -15.41 -19.45
N ASP A 230 5.36 -16.32 -19.86
CA ASP A 230 6.54 -15.94 -20.62
C ASP A 230 6.11 -15.33 -21.96
N ASN A 231 6.59 -14.12 -22.23
CA ASN A 231 6.29 -13.36 -23.44
C ASN A 231 7.57 -12.91 -24.18
N GLY A 232 8.70 -13.50 -23.87
CA GLY A 232 10.00 -13.14 -24.43
C GLY A 232 10.65 -11.89 -23.81
N ILE A 233 9.87 -11.06 -23.09
CA ILE A 233 10.34 -9.87 -22.35
C ILE A 233 10.44 -10.20 -20.86
N SER A 234 9.53 -11.03 -20.35
CA SER A 234 9.48 -11.51 -18.98
C SER A 234 9.20 -13.00 -18.94
N THR A 235 9.86 -13.71 -18.03
CA THR A 235 9.63 -15.15 -17.79
C THR A 235 8.28 -15.45 -17.14
N GLY A 236 7.48 -14.42 -16.87
CA GLY A 236 6.21 -14.51 -16.17
C GLY A 236 6.36 -14.85 -14.67
N PHE A 237 5.34 -14.54 -13.90
CA PHE A 237 5.29 -14.86 -12.47
C PHE A 237 5.09 -16.38 -12.28
N LYS A 238 6.09 -17.05 -11.75
CA LYS A 238 6.05 -18.49 -11.44
C LYS A 238 5.58 -18.73 -10.00
N GLU A 239 6.28 -18.15 -9.03
CA GLU A 239 5.99 -18.31 -7.60
C GLU A 239 6.61 -17.16 -6.79
N ILE A 240 6.15 -16.97 -5.55
CA ILE A 240 6.74 -16.02 -4.61
C ILE A 240 8.09 -16.51 -4.13
N SER A 241 8.97 -15.58 -3.76
CA SER A 241 10.22 -15.88 -3.07
C SER A 241 9.93 -16.38 -1.64
N GLY A 242 10.78 -17.25 -1.10
CA GLY A 242 10.77 -17.61 0.31
C GLY A 242 10.99 -16.43 1.27
N ASN A 243 11.61 -15.34 0.78
CA ASN A 243 11.83 -14.08 1.50
C ASN A 243 10.93 -12.94 1.00
N GLN A 244 9.79 -13.27 0.36
CA GLN A 244 8.86 -12.27 -0.17
C GLN A 244 8.46 -11.27 0.91
N ASN A 245 8.37 -9.99 0.54
CA ASN A 245 7.82 -8.95 1.38
C ASN A 245 6.36 -9.27 1.72
N TYR A 246 6.02 -9.15 3.00
CA TYR A 246 4.66 -9.41 3.48
C TYR A 246 4.37 -8.67 4.77
N TYR A 247 3.10 -8.60 5.12
CA TYR A 247 2.62 -8.23 6.46
C TYR A 247 1.28 -8.91 6.78
N ILE A 248 0.89 -8.87 8.06
CA ILE A 248 -0.41 -9.32 8.51
C ILE A 248 -1.30 -8.08 8.68
N ASN A 249 -2.44 -8.04 8.01
CA ASN A 249 -3.38 -6.92 8.16
C ASN A 249 -4.24 -7.04 9.43
N ASN A 250 -5.11 -6.07 9.68
CA ASN A 250 -5.95 -6.05 10.88
C ASN A 250 -7.01 -7.17 10.90
N GLU A 251 -7.35 -7.74 9.73
CA GLU A 251 -8.22 -8.91 9.60
C GLU A 251 -7.46 -10.23 9.70
N GLU A 252 -6.21 -10.18 10.14
CA GLU A 252 -5.29 -11.34 10.25
C GLU A 252 -5.00 -12.06 8.91
N ASN A 253 -5.25 -11.43 7.79
CA ASN A 253 -4.85 -11.96 6.49
C ASN A 253 -3.38 -11.66 6.20
N ILE A 254 -2.71 -12.58 5.50
CA ILE A 254 -1.36 -12.35 4.97
C ILE A 254 -1.47 -11.46 3.73
N VAL A 255 -0.75 -10.36 3.71
CA VAL A 255 -0.65 -9.50 2.53
C VAL A 255 0.74 -9.66 1.93
N ILE A 256 0.82 -10.21 0.73
CA ILE A 256 2.05 -10.34 -0.05
C ILE A 256 2.25 -9.05 -0.83
N ALA A 257 3.43 -8.45 -0.71
CA ALA A 257 3.81 -7.23 -1.39
C ALA A 257 4.91 -7.52 -2.42
N PHE A 258 4.75 -6.94 -3.59
CA PHE A 258 5.74 -6.96 -4.67
C PHE A 258 6.31 -5.56 -4.87
N ASP A 259 7.55 -5.51 -5.31
CA ASP A 259 8.18 -4.29 -5.74
C ASP A 259 7.74 -3.93 -7.17
N GLU A 260 7.94 -2.69 -7.57
CA GLU A 260 7.67 -2.26 -8.94
C GLU A 260 8.50 -3.10 -9.92
N TYR A 261 7.94 -3.41 -11.07
CA TYR A 261 8.48 -4.29 -12.11
C TYR A 261 8.64 -5.77 -11.72
N GLU A 262 8.39 -6.18 -10.48
CA GLU A 262 8.57 -7.57 -10.05
C GLU A 262 7.55 -8.53 -10.71
N VAL A 263 6.32 -8.07 -10.90
CA VAL A 263 5.23 -8.90 -11.45
C VAL A 263 4.40 -8.22 -12.55
N GLY A 264 4.77 -7.03 -12.98
CA GLY A 264 4.08 -6.26 -14.00
C GLY A 264 4.96 -5.13 -14.53
N PRO A 265 4.54 -4.40 -15.59
CA PRO A 265 5.22 -3.19 -16.06
C PRO A 265 5.08 -2.07 -15.02
N GLY A 266 5.89 -0.99 -15.16
CA GLY A 266 5.90 0.15 -14.24
C GLY A 266 4.52 0.77 -13.99
N CYS A 267 3.62 0.78 -14.97
CA CYS A 267 2.24 1.25 -14.80
C CYS A 267 1.41 0.40 -13.82
N THR A 268 1.83 -0.82 -13.52
CA THR A 268 1.23 -1.67 -12.48
C THR A 268 1.64 -1.23 -11.07
N GLY A 269 2.76 -0.51 -10.94
CA GLY A 269 3.32 -0.08 -9.68
C GLY A 269 3.80 -1.25 -8.82
N ALA A 270 3.71 -1.09 -7.50
CA ALA A 270 4.08 -2.09 -6.48
C ALA A 270 2.84 -2.79 -5.92
N PRO A 271 2.33 -3.85 -6.55
CA PRO A 271 1.04 -4.45 -6.20
C PRO A 271 1.10 -5.28 -4.92
N LYS A 272 -0.08 -5.41 -4.27
CA LYS A 272 -0.26 -6.19 -3.05
C LYS A 272 -1.43 -7.14 -3.20
N PHE A 273 -1.26 -8.37 -2.71
CA PHE A 273 -2.27 -9.43 -2.77
C PHE A 273 -2.62 -9.91 -1.38
N VAL A 274 -3.91 -9.86 -1.07
CA VAL A 274 -4.43 -10.36 0.21
C VAL A 274 -4.68 -11.86 0.09
N ILE A 275 -4.03 -12.62 0.95
CA ILE A 275 -4.24 -14.08 1.09
C ILE A 275 -5.10 -14.30 2.33
N SER A 276 -6.34 -14.72 2.11
CA SER A 276 -7.26 -14.99 3.21
C SER A 276 -6.69 -16.02 4.17
N LYS A 277 -6.81 -15.76 5.47
CA LYS A 277 -6.43 -16.68 6.54
C LYS A 277 -7.01 -18.09 6.33
N ASP A 278 -8.25 -18.18 5.83
CA ASP A 278 -8.91 -19.46 5.57
C ASP A 278 -8.18 -20.36 4.58
N LYS A 279 -7.45 -19.79 3.62
CA LYS A 279 -6.69 -20.56 2.63
C LYS A 279 -5.43 -21.19 3.18
N VAL A 280 -4.90 -20.63 4.26
CA VAL A 280 -3.61 -21.03 4.83
C VAL A 280 -3.71 -21.53 6.26
N LYS A 281 -4.88 -21.47 6.91
CA LYS A 281 -5.08 -21.82 8.33
C LYS A 281 -4.53 -23.19 8.72
N ASN A 282 -4.66 -24.20 7.86
CA ASN A 282 -4.22 -25.55 8.13
C ASN A 282 -2.69 -25.72 8.12
N ILE A 283 -1.97 -24.78 7.50
CA ILE A 283 -0.51 -24.80 7.34
C ILE A 283 0.19 -23.70 8.14
N LEU A 284 -0.55 -22.80 8.80
CA LEU A 284 0.04 -21.81 9.71
C LEU A 284 0.62 -22.49 10.94
N ASN A 285 1.70 -21.92 11.46
CA ASN A 285 2.16 -22.19 12.83
C ASN A 285 1.14 -21.64 13.82
N ASN A 286 0.95 -22.33 14.94
CA ASN A 286 0.09 -21.88 16.05
C ASN A 286 0.73 -20.70 16.76
#